data_15f9f0c7835ae73a132a0d0d81b5df59
#
_entry.id   15f9f0c7835ae73a132a0d0d81b5df59
#
_cell.length_a   1.000
_cell.length_b   1.000
_cell.length_c   1.000
_cell.angle_alpha   90.00
_cell.angle_beta   90.00
_cell.angle_gamma   90.00
#
_symmetry.space_group_name_H-M   'P 1'
#
loop_
_entity.id
_entity.type
_entity.pdbx_description
1 polymer ?
#
loop_
_entity_poly.entity_id
_entity_poly.type
_entity_poly.pdbx_seq_one_letter_code
_entity_poly.pdbx_strand_id
1 'polypeptide(L)'
;ICIFASDYQQGYGGLFSTGDSYWNDLRGNIVIKLISLFNLFSRGDYYINSLFFNFIIFFGHVILYRLFITLYPGREIAVIIGCFLLPSTLYFASGIHKDGLVFLMLAVLIYCIYQSILKNKVSGKRLLLILISLALLFLIRSFIFLVLLPALFAWILSAKTKWPAGRTFAAVYLLTGILFFSIGPLTGKINPPEI
;
A
#
# COMPACT_ATOMS: atom_id res chain seq x y z
N ILE A 1 -20.82 -19.53 -0.09
CA ILE A 1 -20.55 -20.92 0.26
C ILE A 1 -19.67 -20.93 1.50
N CYS A 2 -20.25 -21.33 2.63
CA CYS A 2 -19.63 -21.78 3.91
C CYS A 2 -18.29 -21.15 4.34
N ILE A 3 -18.26 -19.85 4.55
CA ILE A 3 -17.21 -19.19 5.34
C ILE A 3 -17.47 -19.42 6.85
N PHE A 4 -18.56 -20.12 7.20
CA PHE A 4 -18.97 -20.49 8.55
C PHE A 4 -19.11 -22.01 8.71
N ALA A 5 -18.28 -22.80 8.02
CA ALA A 5 -18.25 -24.23 8.30
C ALA A 5 -17.70 -24.46 9.71
N SER A 6 -18.45 -25.18 10.52
CA SER A 6 -18.14 -25.52 11.93
C SER A 6 -16.74 -26.17 12.10
N ASP A 7 -16.22 -26.78 11.06
CA ASP A 7 -14.89 -27.41 11.07
C ASP A 7 -13.73 -26.41 11.16
N TYR A 8 -13.93 -25.15 10.73
CA TYR A 8 -12.95 -24.09 10.92
C TYR A 8 -12.87 -23.59 12.37
N GLN A 9 -13.90 -23.78 13.17
CA GLN A 9 -13.91 -23.31 14.55
C GLN A 9 -13.21 -24.27 15.51
N GLN A 10 -13.04 -25.54 15.17
CA GLN A 10 -12.40 -26.53 16.04
C GLN A 10 -10.87 -26.43 16.11
N GLY A 11 -10.22 -25.77 15.14
CA GLY A 11 -8.77 -25.60 15.12
C GLY A 11 -8.24 -24.25 15.63
N TYR A 12 -9.12 -23.28 15.85
CA TYR A 12 -8.72 -21.94 16.25
C TYR A 12 -9.12 -21.69 17.70
N GLY A 13 -8.14 -21.55 18.56
CA GLY A 13 -8.35 -21.06 19.94
C GLY A 13 -9.06 -19.70 19.91
N GLY A 14 -9.82 -19.38 20.97
CA GLY A 14 -10.65 -18.18 21.05
C GLY A 14 -9.93 -16.88 20.70
N LEU A 15 -10.69 -15.80 20.58
CA LEU A 15 -10.28 -14.43 20.16
C LEU A 15 -8.96 -13.90 20.78
N PHE A 16 -8.46 -14.49 21.85
CA PHE A 16 -7.26 -14.09 22.59
C PHE A 16 -6.20 -15.21 22.68
N SER A 17 -6.35 -16.33 21.97
CA SER A 17 -5.31 -17.36 21.98
C SER A 17 -4.12 -16.93 21.15
N THR A 18 -2.91 -17.07 21.71
CA THR A 18 -1.62 -16.77 21.09
C THR A 18 -1.19 -17.80 20.02
N GLY A 19 -2.04 -18.75 19.65
CA GLY A 19 -1.82 -19.65 18.52
C GLY A 19 -2.11 -18.96 17.20
N ASP A 20 -1.65 -19.56 16.09
CA ASP A 20 -1.84 -19.11 14.70
C ASP A 20 -3.33 -18.96 14.31
N SER A 21 -4.01 -18.03 14.96
CA SER A 21 -5.41 -17.74 14.71
C SER A 21 -5.52 -16.99 13.38
N TYR A 22 -6.38 -17.45 12.49
CA TYR A 22 -6.77 -16.77 11.25
C TYR A 22 -7.12 -15.29 11.47
N TRP A 23 -7.62 -14.92 12.65
CA TRP A 23 -7.90 -13.54 13.03
C TRP A 23 -6.66 -12.69 13.29
N ASN A 24 -5.52 -13.31 13.60
CA ASN A 24 -4.26 -12.63 13.84
C ASN A 24 -3.50 -12.35 12.54
N ASP A 25 -3.80 -13.04 11.44
CA ASP A 25 -3.25 -12.70 10.13
C ASP A 25 -3.99 -11.51 9.50
N LEU A 26 -3.72 -10.33 10.03
CA LEU A 26 -4.27 -9.07 9.51
C LEU A 26 -3.92 -8.85 8.03
N ARG A 27 -2.82 -9.44 7.53
CA ARG A 27 -2.36 -9.29 6.15
C ARG A 27 -3.28 -9.97 5.14
N GLY A 28 -3.82 -11.13 5.47
CA GLY A 28 -4.81 -11.84 4.64
C GLY A 28 -6.22 -11.29 4.82
N ASN A 29 -6.57 -10.91 6.05
CA ASN A 29 -7.94 -10.59 6.45
C ASN A 29 -8.50 -9.28 5.90
N ILE A 30 -7.68 -8.26 5.59
CA ILE A 30 -8.19 -6.99 5.09
C ILE A 30 -8.94 -7.18 3.77
N VAL A 31 -8.36 -7.93 2.82
CA VAL A 31 -8.99 -8.20 1.53
C VAL A 31 -10.24 -9.05 1.71
N ILE A 32 -10.18 -10.06 2.58
CA ILE A 32 -11.30 -10.96 2.86
C ILE A 32 -12.47 -10.17 3.50
N LYS A 33 -12.18 -9.29 4.46
CA LYS A 33 -13.20 -8.44 5.07
C LYS A 33 -13.82 -7.47 4.07
N LEU A 34 -13.03 -6.93 3.15
CA LEU A 34 -13.53 -6.06 2.09
C LEU A 34 -14.46 -6.85 1.15
N ILE A 35 -14.06 -8.06 0.75
CA ILE A 35 -14.89 -8.95 -0.07
C ILE A 35 -16.15 -9.38 0.68
N SER A 36 -16.05 -9.64 1.98
CA SER A 36 -17.21 -9.98 2.81
C SER A 36 -18.24 -8.85 2.84
N LEU A 37 -17.78 -7.59 2.86
CA LEU A 37 -18.67 -6.44 2.72
C LEU A 37 -19.38 -6.41 1.35
N PHE A 38 -18.66 -6.73 0.28
CA PHE A 38 -19.28 -6.80 -1.06
C PHE A 38 -20.23 -7.97 -1.20
N ASN A 39 -20.00 -9.06 -0.49
CA ASN A 39 -20.90 -10.23 -0.47
C ASN A 39 -22.32 -9.89 0.01
N LEU A 40 -22.49 -8.84 0.82
CA LEU A 40 -23.82 -8.36 1.21
C LEU A 40 -24.67 -7.93 0.01
N PHE A 41 -24.02 -7.43 -1.05
CA PHE A 41 -24.68 -6.95 -2.27
C PHE A 41 -24.66 -7.98 -3.41
N SER A 42 -23.58 -8.76 -3.51
CA SER A 42 -23.34 -9.71 -4.61
C SER A 42 -23.92 -11.10 -4.38
N ARG A 43 -24.43 -11.39 -3.16
CA ARG A 43 -24.87 -12.74 -2.76
C ARG A 43 -23.81 -13.84 -2.95
N GLY A 44 -22.53 -13.46 -2.90
CA GLY A 44 -21.41 -14.39 -3.06
C GLY A 44 -20.94 -14.61 -4.49
N ASP A 45 -21.45 -13.86 -5.47
CA ASP A 45 -20.98 -13.95 -6.85
C ASP A 45 -19.57 -13.32 -6.99
N TYR A 46 -18.63 -14.12 -7.52
CA TYR A 46 -17.24 -13.69 -7.70
C TYR A 46 -17.09 -12.55 -8.69
N TYR A 47 -17.83 -12.59 -9.80
CA TYR A 47 -17.72 -11.57 -10.85
C TYR A 47 -18.21 -10.21 -10.36
N ILE A 48 -19.30 -10.19 -9.62
CA ILE A 48 -19.85 -8.97 -9.03
C ILE A 48 -18.89 -8.40 -7.99
N ASN A 49 -18.31 -9.25 -7.14
CA ASN A 49 -17.29 -8.85 -6.16
C ASN A 49 -16.04 -8.27 -6.82
N SER A 50 -15.59 -8.91 -7.90
CA SER A 50 -14.45 -8.44 -8.69
C SER A 50 -14.75 -7.06 -9.32
N LEU A 51 -15.95 -6.83 -9.81
CA LEU A 51 -16.37 -5.55 -10.36
C LEU A 51 -16.29 -4.43 -9.30
N PHE A 52 -16.85 -4.65 -8.10
CA PHE A 52 -16.77 -3.68 -7.01
C PHE A 52 -15.33 -3.41 -6.58
N PHE A 53 -14.52 -4.47 -6.49
CA PHE A 53 -13.12 -4.35 -6.10
C PHE A 53 -12.32 -3.54 -7.12
N ASN A 54 -12.48 -3.84 -8.40
CA ASN A 54 -11.81 -3.13 -9.49
C ASN A 54 -12.29 -1.69 -9.62
N PHE A 55 -13.57 -1.42 -9.33
CA PHE A 55 -14.09 -0.06 -9.29
C PHE A 55 -13.36 0.80 -8.24
N ILE A 56 -13.07 0.24 -7.07
CA ILE A 56 -12.29 0.95 -6.04
C ILE A 56 -10.85 1.19 -6.52
N ILE A 57 -10.20 0.18 -7.12
CA ILE A 57 -8.84 0.32 -7.65
C ILE A 57 -8.77 1.38 -8.75
N PHE A 58 -9.81 1.49 -9.56
CA PHE A 58 -9.90 2.49 -10.64
C PHE A 58 -9.73 3.92 -10.14
N PHE A 59 -10.18 4.25 -8.94
CA PHE A 59 -9.90 5.57 -8.36
C PHE A 59 -8.40 5.84 -8.17
N GLY A 60 -7.59 4.81 -7.94
CA GLY A 60 -6.13 4.95 -7.90
C GLY A 60 -5.56 5.42 -9.24
N HIS A 61 -6.04 4.85 -10.33
CA HIS A 61 -5.65 5.27 -11.69
C HIS A 61 -6.07 6.71 -11.99
N VAL A 62 -7.29 7.10 -11.59
CA VAL A 62 -7.78 8.48 -11.76
C VAL A 62 -6.94 9.48 -10.95
N ILE A 63 -6.54 9.12 -9.74
CA ILE A 63 -5.69 9.98 -8.90
C ILE A 63 -4.31 10.15 -9.53
N LEU A 64 -3.71 9.07 -10.01
CA LEU A 64 -2.43 9.11 -10.74
C LEU A 64 -2.52 9.92 -12.03
N TYR A 65 -3.59 9.74 -12.79
CA TYR A 65 -3.85 10.53 -13.98
C TYR A 65 -3.90 12.04 -13.66
N ARG A 66 -4.65 12.44 -12.63
CA ARG A 66 -4.71 13.84 -12.16
C ARG A 66 -3.34 14.39 -11.74
N LEU A 67 -2.52 13.55 -11.13
CA LEU A 67 -1.17 13.94 -10.76
C LEU A 67 -0.30 14.17 -11.98
N PHE A 68 -0.26 13.21 -12.88
CA PHE A 68 0.63 13.27 -14.06
C PHE A 68 0.22 14.32 -15.09
N ILE A 69 -1.07 14.56 -15.26
CA ILE A 69 -1.52 15.65 -16.17
C ILE A 69 -1.12 17.02 -15.64
N THR A 70 -1.04 17.17 -14.32
CA THR A 70 -0.56 18.41 -13.71
C THR A 70 0.97 18.57 -13.86
N LEU A 71 1.71 17.45 -13.85
CA LEU A 71 3.16 17.44 -14.01
C LEU A 71 3.61 17.59 -15.46
N TYR A 72 2.84 17.06 -16.41
CA TYR A 72 3.18 17.02 -17.84
C TYR A 72 2.06 17.65 -18.71
N PRO A 73 1.87 18.97 -18.63
CA PRO A 73 0.86 19.63 -19.44
C PRO A 73 1.19 19.47 -20.94
N GLY A 74 0.17 19.20 -21.75
CA GLY A 74 0.31 18.99 -23.19
C GLY A 74 0.70 17.57 -23.63
N ARG A 75 0.83 16.61 -22.69
CA ARG A 75 1.11 15.20 -23.00
C ARG A 75 -0.01 14.27 -22.56
N GLU A 76 -1.24 14.69 -22.73
CA GLU A 76 -2.43 14.02 -22.22
C GLU A 76 -2.55 12.57 -22.69
N ILE A 77 -2.32 12.31 -23.98
CA ILE A 77 -2.40 10.96 -24.57
C ILE A 77 -1.37 10.03 -23.94
N ALA A 78 -0.12 10.48 -23.77
CA ALA A 78 0.91 9.67 -23.16
C ALA A 78 0.59 9.34 -21.69
N VAL A 79 0.01 10.29 -20.97
CA VAL A 79 -0.43 10.09 -19.58
C VAL A 79 -1.60 9.10 -19.49
N ILE A 80 -2.57 9.17 -20.41
CA ILE A 80 -3.68 8.20 -20.48
C ILE A 80 -3.13 6.79 -20.73
N ILE A 81 -2.26 6.64 -21.72
CA ILE A 81 -1.65 5.34 -22.03
C ILE A 81 -0.88 4.81 -20.83
N GLY A 82 -0.07 5.66 -20.17
CA GLY A 82 0.72 5.26 -19.01
C GLY A 82 -0.11 4.92 -17.76
N CYS A 83 -1.26 5.57 -17.54
CA CYS A 83 -2.09 5.32 -16.37
C CYS A 83 -3.10 4.19 -16.55
N PHE A 84 -3.62 3.97 -17.77
CA PHE A 84 -4.75 3.07 -17.98
C PHE A 84 -4.47 1.90 -18.92
N LEU A 85 -3.54 2.05 -19.88
CA LEU A 85 -3.32 1.05 -20.93
C LEU A 85 -2.06 0.20 -20.75
N LEU A 86 -1.28 0.41 -19.69
CA LEU A 86 -0.15 -0.48 -19.42
C LEU A 86 -0.65 -1.89 -19.11
N PRO A 87 -0.08 -2.95 -19.74
CA PRO A 87 -0.51 -4.34 -19.50
C PRO A 87 -0.45 -4.75 -18.04
N SER A 88 0.53 -4.25 -17.29
CA SER A 88 0.65 -4.51 -15.87
C SER A 88 -0.51 -3.93 -15.05
N THR A 89 -0.94 -2.70 -15.37
CA THR A 89 -2.08 -2.07 -14.68
C THR A 89 -3.37 -2.79 -15.00
N LEU A 90 -3.58 -3.19 -16.26
CA LEU A 90 -4.74 -3.97 -16.68
C LEU A 90 -4.79 -5.35 -15.99
N TYR A 91 -3.64 -6.01 -15.86
CA TYR A 91 -3.57 -7.31 -15.17
C TYR A 91 -3.97 -7.20 -13.70
N PHE A 92 -3.40 -6.24 -12.97
CA PHE A 92 -3.72 -6.06 -11.55
C PHE A 92 -5.13 -5.49 -11.30
N ALA A 93 -5.73 -4.82 -12.28
CA ALA A 93 -7.10 -4.33 -12.24
C ALA A 93 -8.14 -5.33 -12.77
N SER A 94 -7.74 -6.51 -13.25
CA SER A 94 -8.68 -7.47 -13.84
C SER A 94 -9.29 -8.47 -12.85
N GLY A 95 -8.87 -8.45 -11.58
CA GLY A 95 -9.33 -9.41 -10.58
C GLY A 95 -9.16 -8.92 -9.14
N ILE A 96 -9.47 -9.80 -8.19
CA ILE A 96 -9.34 -9.53 -6.76
C ILE A 96 -7.88 -9.76 -6.34
N HIS A 97 -7.02 -8.79 -6.56
CA HIS A 97 -5.60 -8.85 -6.23
C HIS A 97 -5.22 -7.85 -5.12
N LYS A 98 -4.49 -8.33 -4.11
CA LYS A 98 -3.96 -7.47 -3.03
C LYS A 98 -3.16 -6.29 -3.57
N ASP A 99 -2.43 -6.51 -4.67
CA ASP A 99 -1.56 -5.51 -5.28
C ASP A 99 -2.33 -4.33 -5.90
N GLY A 100 -3.59 -4.53 -6.29
CA GLY A 100 -4.47 -3.44 -6.71
C GLY A 100 -4.76 -2.45 -5.58
N LEU A 101 -4.99 -2.94 -4.35
CA LEU A 101 -5.14 -2.08 -3.18
C LEU A 101 -3.84 -1.35 -2.82
N VAL A 102 -2.70 -2.04 -2.93
CA VAL A 102 -1.37 -1.42 -2.73
C VAL A 102 -1.18 -0.28 -3.71
N PHE A 103 -1.52 -0.48 -4.98
CA PHE A 103 -1.46 0.56 -6.01
C PHE A 103 -2.34 1.76 -5.68
N LEU A 104 -3.60 1.53 -5.26
CA LEU A 104 -4.50 2.60 -4.83
C LEU A 104 -3.90 3.42 -3.68
N MET A 105 -3.39 2.74 -2.64
CA MET A 105 -2.80 3.41 -1.48
C MET A 105 -1.54 4.21 -1.85
N LEU A 106 -0.70 3.67 -2.74
CA LEU A 106 0.45 4.38 -3.29
C LEU A 106 0.03 5.64 -4.07
N ALA A 107 -0.99 5.53 -4.92
CA ALA A 107 -1.50 6.66 -5.69
C ALA A 107 -2.01 7.80 -4.79
N VAL A 108 -2.81 7.44 -3.76
CA VAL A 108 -3.31 8.40 -2.76
C VAL A 108 -2.16 9.04 -1.99
N LEU A 109 -1.19 8.26 -1.54
CA LEU A 109 -0.04 8.71 -0.78
C LEU A 109 0.79 9.73 -1.58
N ILE A 110 1.18 9.37 -2.80
CA ILE A 110 1.99 10.22 -3.68
C ILE A 110 1.25 11.51 -3.99
N TYR A 111 -0.04 11.43 -4.30
CA TYR A 111 -0.86 12.61 -4.56
C TYR A 111 -0.97 13.55 -3.35
N CYS A 112 -1.22 13.00 -2.16
CA CYS A 112 -1.33 13.78 -0.94
C CYS A 112 0.00 14.47 -0.55
N ILE A 113 1.13 13.76 -0.70
CA ILE A 113 2.46 14.34 -0.45
C ILE A 113 2.77 15.43 -1.47
N TYR A 114 2.56 15.18 -2.76
CA TYR A 114 2.75 16.17 -3.82
C TYR A 114 1.96 17.45 -3.55
N GLN A 115 0.67 17.33 -3.24
CA GLN A 115 -0.18 18.47 -2.92
C GLN A 115 0.23 19.20 -1.65
N SER A 116 0.82 18.49 -0.68
CA SER A 116 1.31 19.09 0.56
C SER A 116 2.61 19.87 0.33
N ILE A 117 3.49 19.36 -0.52
CA ILE A 117 4.71 20.05 -0.94
C ILE A 117 4.34 21.31 -1.75
N LEU A 118 3.47 21.18 -2.75
CA LEU A 118 3.09 22.28 -3.63
C LEU A 118 2.43 23.45 -2.87
N LYS A 119 1.58 23.16 -1.90
CA LYS A 119 0.83 24.18 -1.14
C LYS A 119 1.57 24.66 0.11
N ASN A 120 2.73 24.11 0.44
CA ASN A 120 3.48 24.37 1.67
C ASN A 120 2.60 24.28 2.95
N LYS A 121 1.44 23.64 2.89
CA LYS A 121 0.49 23.46 3.99
C LYS A 121 -0.03 22.02 4.02
N VAL A 122 0.10 21.39 5.16
CA VAL A 122 -0.48 20.08 5.42
C VAL A 122 -1.85 20.30 6.06
N SER A 123 -2.91 20.02 5.30
CA SER A 123 -4.28 20.00 5.85
C SER A 123 -4.46 18.75 6.71
N GLY A 124 -5.21 18.85 7.83
CA GLY A 124 -5.49 17.69 8.69
C GLY A 124 -6.10 16.50 7.95
N LYS A 125 -6.99 16.75 6.99
CA LYS A 125 -7.57 15.69 6.13
C LYS A 125 -6.52 14.96 5.30
N ARG A 126 -5.50 15.67 4.76
CA ARG A 126 -4.42 15.06 3.98
C ARG A 126 -3.48 14.26 4.86
N LEU A 127 -3.17 14.80 6.06
CA LEU A 127 -2.36 14.06 7.03
C LEU A 127 -3.03 12.75 7.42
N LEU A 128 -4.33 12.77 7.68
CA LEU A 128 -5.11 11.57 7.97
C LEU A 128 -5.05 10.55 6.81
N LEU A 129 -5.23 11.02 5.55
CA LEU A 129 -5.14 10.15 4.38
C LEU A 129 -3.73 9.54 4.20
N ILE A 130 -2.67 10.31 4.45
CA ILE A 130 -1.30 9.82 4.42
C ILE A 130 -1.10 8.73 5.48
N LEU A 131 -1.54 8.97 6.72
CA LEU A 131 -1.41 8.00 7.81
C LEU A 131 -2.20 6.72 7.53
N ILE A 132 -3.44 6.83 7.06
CA ILE A 132 -4.26 5.67 6.68
C ILE A 132 -3.59 4.88 5.55
N SER A 133 -3.11 5.57 4.50
CA SER A 133 -2.44 4.92 3.37
C SER A 133 -1.17 4.19 3.81
N LEU A 134 -0.36 4.80 4.68
CA LEU A 134 0.85 4.18 5.23
C LEU A 134 0.51 2.97 6.12
N ALA A 135 -0.50 3.09 6.97
CA ALA A 135 -0.96 1.98 7.83
C ALA A 135 -1.46 0.79 7.00
N LEU A 136 -2.28 1.05 5.97
CA LEU A 136 -2.78 0.00 5.08
C LEU A 136 -1.66 -0.64 4.26
N LEU A 137 -0.71 0.15 3.75
CA LEU A 137 0.48 -0.38 3.06
C LEU A 137 1.30 -1.28 3.98
N PHE A 138 1.52 -0.88 5.22
CA PHE A 138 2.22 -1.70 6.21
C PHE A 138 1.50 -3.02 6.49
N LEU A 139 0.16 -2.99 6.64
CA LEU A 139 -0.65 -4.17 6.90
C LEU A 139 -0.71 -5.14 5.71
N ILE A 140 -0.82 -4.63 4.47
CA ILE A 140 -0.95 -5.48 3.28
C ILE A 140 0.42 -5.98 2.81
N ARG A 141 1.42 -5.09 2.74
CA ARG A 141 2.76 -5.37 2.20
C ARG A 141 3.83 -4.62 2.99
N SER A 142 4.19 -5.15 4.16
CA SER A 142 5.21 -4.55 5.04
C SER A 142 6.55 -4.29 4.34
N PHE A 143 6.94 -5.15 3.37
CA PHE A 143 8.17 -4.98 2.60
C PHE A 143 8.13 -3.72 1.72
N ILE A 144 7.02 -3.50 1.00
CA ILE A 144 6.84 -2.31 0.15
C ILE A 144 6.87 -1.05 1.01
N PHE A 145 6.19 -1.08 2.17
CA PHE A 145 6.21 0.02 3.13
C PHE A 145 7.64 0.37 3.58
N LEU A 146 8.45 -0.64 3.92
CA LEU A 146 9.81 -0.45 4.41
C LEU A 146 10.73 0.18 3.36
N VAL A 147 10.61 -0.25 2.09
CA VAL A 147 11.39 0.34 0.98
C VAL A 147 10.88 1.74 0.61
N LEU A 148 9.58 1.99 0.79
CA LEU A 148 8.96 3.27 0.45
C LEU A 148 9.31 4.39 1.44
N LEU A 149 9.46 4.07 2.72
CA LEU A 149 9.76 5.08 3.76
C LEU A 149 10.99 5.94 3.44
N PRO A 150 12.18 5.38 3.15
CA PRO A 150 13.34 6.19 2.81
C PRO A 150 13.14 6.99 1.52
N ALA A 151 12.39 6.45 0.54
CA ALA A 151 12.08 7.17 -0.69
C ALA A 151 11.23 8.42 -0.43
N LEU A 152 10.19 8.28 0.39
CA LEU A 152 9.32 9.40 0.77
C LEU A 152 10.08 10.45 1.57
N PHE A 153 10.91 10.00 2.51
CA PHE A 153 11.74 10.90 3.31
C PHE A 153 12.73 11.67 2.44
N ALA A 154 13.43 10.99 1.51
CA ALA A 154 14.32 11.61 0.55
C ALA A 154 13.59 12.63 -0.35
N TRP A 155 12.37 12.30 -0.78
CA TRP A 155 11.58 13.19 -1.61
C TRP A 155 11.17 14.46 -0.86
N ILE A 156 10.66 14.34 0.36
CA ILE A 156 10.28 15.48 1.21
C ILE A 156 11.51 16.34 1.53
N LEU A 157 12.65 15.70 1.84
CA LEU A 157 13.90 16.39 2.13
C LEU A 157 14.42 17.14 0.90
N SER A 158 14.42 16.51 -0.27
CA SER A 158 14.82 17.12 -1.53
C SER A 158 13.94 18.33 -1.90
N ALA A 159 12.64 18.25 -1.62
CA ALA A 159 11.71 19.36 -1.87
C ALA A 159 11.95 20.57 -0.96
N LYS A 160 12.51 20.36 0.25
CA LYS A 160 12.80 21.44 1.22
C LYS A 160 14.25 21.95 1.15
N THR A 161 15.15 21.15 0.65
CA THR A 161 16.59 21.45 0.61
C THR A 161 16.96 21.88 -0.80
N LYS A 162 17.88 22.85 -0.93
CA LYS A 162 18.41 23.29 -2.24
C LYS A 162 19.41 22.29 -2.87
N TRP A 163 19.54 21.10 -2.30
CA TRP A 163 20.45 20.07 -2.78
C TRP A 163 19.86 19.37 -4.02
N PRO A 164 20.72 18.95 -4.96
CA PRO A 164 20.25 18.20 -6.12
C PRO A 164 19.61 16.87 -5.67
N ALA A 165 18.45 16.58 -6.24
CA ALA A 165 17.64 15.43 -5.85
C ALA A 165 18.44 14.11 -5.79
N GLY A 166 19.31 13.85 -6.79
CA GLY A 166 20.13 12.64 -6.83
C GLY A 166 21.06 12.47 -5.63
N ARG A 167 21.68 13.54 -5.16
CA ARG A 167 22.55 13.49 -3.96
C ARG A 167 21.75 13.22 -2.69
N THR A 168 20.58 13.85 -2.56
CA THR A 168 19.69 13.65 -1.39
C THR A 168 19.19 12.20 -1.33
N PHE A 169 18.77 11.64 -2.47
CA PHE A 169 18.34 10.24 -2.55
C PHE A 169 19.49 9.29 -2.23
N ALA A 170 20.66 9.49 -2.84
CA ALA A 170 21.85 8.66 -2.58
C ALA A 170 22.25 8.69 -1.09
N ALA A 171 22.27 9.88 -0.47
CA ALA A 171 22.63 10.02 0.94
C ALA A 171 21.63 9.31 1.87
N VAL A 172 20.32 9.46 1.62
CA VAL A 172 19.28 8.82 2.44
C VAL A 172 19.32 7.31 2.30
N TYR A 173 19.47 6.77 1.08
CA TYR A 173 19.54 5.32 0.87
C TYR A 173 20.83 4.72 1.43
N LEU A 174 21.98 5.42 1.31
CA LEU A 174 23.24 5.02 1.92
C LEU A 174 23.11 4.94 3.44
N LEU A 175 22.53 5.97 4.05
CA LEU A 175 22.34 6.04 5.50
C LEU A 175 21.38 4.94 5.98
N THR A 176 20.27 4.72 5.25
CA THR A 176 19.31 3.64 5.56
C THR A 176 19.95 2.27 5.40
N GLY A 177 20.78 2.06 4.36
CA GLY A 177 21.53 0.83 4.16
C GLY A 177 22.51 0.54 5.28
N ILE A 178 23.32 1.53 5.67
CA ILE A 178 24.26 1.40 6.79
C ILE A 178 23.50 1.05 8.08
N LEU A 179 22.39 1.73 8.35
CA LEU A 179 21.57 1.49 9.53
C LEU A 179 21.00 0.06 9.52
N PHE A 180 20.50 -0.41 8.38
CA PHE A 180 19.99 -1.78 8.22
C PHE A 180 21.07 -2.84 8.46
N PHE A 181 22.25 -2.67 7.87
CA PHE A 181 23.39 -3.59 8.08
C PHE A 181 23.98 -3.52 9.49
N SER A 182 23.88 -2.38 10.17
CA SER A 182 24.35 -2.24 11.56
C SER A 182 23.42 -2.92 12.56
N ILE A 183 22.14 -3.11 12.25
CA ILE A 183 21.17 -3.80 13.12
C ILE A 183 21.37 -5.33 13.05
N GLY A 184 21.81 -5.88 11.91
CA GLY A 184 22.01 -7.31 11.71
C GLY A 184 22.89 -7.97 12.78
N PRO A 185 24.10 -7.47 13.10
CA PRO A 185 24.95 -8.03 14.15
C PRO A 185 24.41 -7.84 15.57
N LEU A 186 23.52 -6.89 15.81
CA LEU A 186 22.87 -6.69 17.12
C LEU A 186 21.77 -7.72 17.41
N THR A 187 21.05 -8.17 16.38
CA THR A 187 20.01 -9.20 16.50
C THR A 187 20.57 -10.62 16.51
N GLY A 188 21.79 -10.83 16.02
CA GLY A 188 22.47 -12.15 16.03
C GLY A 188 22.86 -12.66 17.43
N LYS A 189 22.62 -11.89 18.50
CA LYS A 189 22.83 -12.32 19.90
C LYS A 189 21.58 -12.93 20.57
N ILE A 190 20.45 -13.01 19.87
CA ILE A 190 19.28 -13.73 20.36
C ILE A 190 19.47 -15.17 19.93
N ASN A 191 20.01 -16.01 20.83
CA ASN A 191 20.14 -17.44 20.62
C ASN A 191 18.76 -18.02 20.25
N PRO A 192 18.66 -18.85 19.19
CA PRO A 192 17.44 -19.61 18.98
C PRO A 192 17.27 -20.53 20.20
N PRO A 193 16.02 -20.74 20.68
CA PRO A 193 15.77 -21.71 21.73
C PRO A 193 16.28 -23.06 21.24
N GLU A 194 17.14 -23.69 22.03
CA GLU A 194 17.56 -25.06 21.81
C GLU A 194 16.32 -25.94 21.88
N ILE A 195 16.08 -26.69 20.80
CA ILE A 195 15.03 -27.72 20.67
C ILE A 195 15.51 -28.99 21.35
#